data_1c67831976d0e48a3039282e91c94cd6
#
_entry.id   1c67831976d0e48a3039282e91c94cd6
#
_cell.length_a   1.000
_cell.length_b   1.000
_cell.length_c   1.000
_cell.angle_alpha   90.00
_cell.angle_beta   90.00
_cell.angle_gamma   90.00
#
_symmetry.space_group_name_H-M   'P 1'
#
loop_
_entity.id
_entity.type
_entity.pdbx_description
1 polymer ?
#
loop_
_entity_poly.entity_id
_entity_poly.type
_entity_poly.pdbx_seq_one_letter_code
_entity_poly.pdbx_strand_id
1 'polypeptide(L)'
;MNTYIKIDEHGNMLFTENKQEGINSLIDNKQENRNLFIEKNKCDKIDYLISIVCGVIGGAIDVFLVGAPGNSKLGKWTDKQIDNVVMKFSKLNGWNPQEQNKNNVKSAIEYLEKKFKVNYDQSVSNSASAIGLTPNNHHMKSLAHSPDIIGLFFSILNQFTSTSTFLSDGRLITMDTYNQSLQGHNFISKLFCGVYNWIGHLMSDFAGSSSSKGRGKGLVMPFYELFNLCNFGKFNINDKKGTMADVAIKAFENGYDARFGITMAIPVVMTNLLIKLIWSLRRLIQFKAPIRECIPTSKHSDLRLMLLIGNGTLCFVDAMDATIRSGGNFL
;
A
#
# COMPACT_ATOMS: atom_id res chain seq x y z
N MET A 1 11.53 49.04 -2.65
CA MET A 1 11.13 49.60 -3.95
C MET A 1 11.07 51.10 -3.76
N ASN A 2 12.12 51.82 -4.14
CA ASN A 2 12.20 53.26 -3.94
C ASN A 2 11.61 53.92 -5.18
N THR A 3 10.44 54.53 -5.03
CA THR A 3 9.80 55.32 -6.08
C THR A 3 10.32 56.75 -5.94
N TYR A 4 11.15 57.20 -6.85
CA TYR A 4 11.58 58.57 -6.91
C TYR A 4 10.56 59.36 -7.77
N ILE A 5 9.89 60.29 -7.13
CA ILE A 5 9.04 61.27 -7.83
C ILE A 5 9.90 62.54 -8.03
N LYS A 6 10.14 62.91 -9.28
CA LYS A 6 10.77 64.17 -9.62
C LYS A 6 9.69 65.21 -9.89
N ILE A 7 9.75 66.32 -9.21
CA ILE A 7 8.83 67.45 -9.43
C ILE A 7 9.59 68.49 -10.28
N ASP A 8 8.99 68.91 -11.39
CA ASP A 8 9.61 69.98 -12.20
C ASP A 8 9.48 71.35 -11.55
N GLU A 9 10.15 72.37 -12.14
CA GLU A 9 10.18 73.73 -11.61
C GLU A 9 8.78 74.42 -11.64
N HIS A 10 7.78 73.76 -12.21
CA HIS A 10 6.41 74.26 -12.27
C HIS A 10 5.43 73.42 -11.43
N GLY A 11 5.96 72.51 -10.62
CA GLY A 11 5.15 71.70 -9.70
C GLY A 11 4.47 70.47 -10.31
N ASN A 12 4.81 70.09 -11.54
CA ASN A 12 4.25 68.92 -12.19
C ASN A 12 5.02 67.65 -11.83
N MET A 13 4.33 66.55 -11.54
CA MET A 13 4.94 65.26 -11.32
C MET A 13 5.39 64.63 -12.63
N LEU A 14 6.69 64.56 -12.85
CA LEU A 14 7.28 63.82 -13.96
C LEU A 14 7.52 62.38 -13.54
N PHE A 15 6.75 61.46 -14.11
CA PHE A 15 7.02 60.03 -14.02
C PHE A 15 8.13 59.70 -15.03
N THR A 16 9.36 59.51 -14.57
CA THR A 16 10.46 59.14 -15.44
C THR A 16 10.28 57.71 -15.97
N GLU A 17 10.64 57.50 -17.24
CA GLU A 17 10.51 56.24 -18.03
C GLU A 17 11.27 55.04 -17.48
N ASN A 18 12.03 55.19 -16.41
CA ASN A 18 12.75 54.10 -15.76
C ASN A 18 11.89 52.97 -15.17
N LYS A 19 10.57 53.16 -15.15
CA LYS A 19 9.64 52.14 -14.67
C LYS A 19 9.46 51.00 -15.69
N GLN A 20 9.57 51.31 -16.97
CA GLN A 20 9.43 50.34 -18.05
C GLN A 20 10.67 49.47 -18.20
N GLU A 21 11.87 50.04 -18.08
CA GLU A 21 13.12 49.31 -18.11
C GLU A 21 13.27 48.38 -16.88
N GLY A 22 12.90 48.86 -15.68
CA GLY A 22 12.90 48.05 -14.47
C GLY A 22 11.87 46.92 -14.53
N ILE A 23 10.71 47.11 -15.12
CA ILE A 23 9.68 46.09 -15.35
C ILE A 23 10.16 45.10 -16.40
N ASN A 24 10.73 45.54 -17.50
CA ASN A 24 11.21 44.71 -18.56
C ASN A 24 12.40 43.85 -18.07
N SER A 25 13.34 44.41 -17.33
CA SER A 25 14.44 43.64 -16.72
C SER A 25 13.96 42.63 -15.68
N LEU A 26 12.91 42.90 -14.92
CA LEU A 26 12.26 41.95 -14.01
C LEU A 26 11.54 40.81 -14.75
N ILE A 27 10.90 41.15 -15.90
CA ILE A 27 10.22 40.18 -16.75
C ILE A 27 11.26 39.27 -17.42
N ASP A 28 12.32 39.87 -17.99
CA ASP A 28 13.41 39.14 -18.65
C ASP A 28 14.15 38.22 -17.65
N ASN A 29 14.51 38.70 -16.46
CA ASN A 29 15.06 37.89 -15.38
C ASN A 29 14.11 36.77 -14.95
N LYS A 30 12.82 37.02 -14.91
CA LYS A 30 11.80 36.00 -14.54
C LYS A 30 11.63 34.99 -15.67
N GLN A 31 11.74 35.41 -16.93
CA GLN A 31 11.68 34.56 -18.11
C GLN A 31 12.94 33.70 -18.24
N GLU A 32 14.12 34.29 -18.03
CA GLU A 32 15.41 33.59 -18.02
C GLU A 32 15.49 32.59 -16.87
N ASN A 33 15.10 32.96 -15.66
CA ASN A 33 14.98 32.04 -14.53
C ASN A 33 13.94 30.92 -14.76
N ARG A 34 12.86 31.21 -15.47
CA ARG A 34 11.85 30.21 -15.84
C ARG A 34 12.39 29.26 -16.91
N ASN A 35 13.12 29.77 -17.89
CA ASN A 35 13.75 28.96 -18.94
C ASN A 35 14.87 28.07 -18.37
N LEU A 36 15.73 28.61 -17.50
CA LEU A 36 16.73 27.87 -16.75
C LEU A 36 16.09 26.79 -15.87
N PHE A 37 14.95 27.08 -15.23
CA PHE A 37 14.22 26.10 -14.42
C PHE A 37 13.60 24.99 -15.28
N ILE A 38 13.08 25.34 -16.47
CA ILE A 38 12.52 24.35 -17.43
C ILE A 38 13.64 23.48 -18.00
N GLU A 39 14.79 24.06 -18.32
CA GLU A 39 15.93 23.34 -18.86
C GLU A 39 16.59 22.40 -17.81
N LYS A 40 16.69 22.83 -16.55
CA LYS A 40 17.14 22.04 -15.42
C LYS A 40 16.23 20.86 -15.06
N ASN A 41 14.96 20.89 -15.47
CA ASN A 41 13.97 19.83 -15.16
C ASN A 41 13.64 18.96 -16.39
N LYS A 42 14.48 18.94 -17.41
CA LYS A 42 14.38 17.99 -18.53
C LYS A 42 15.31 16.80 -18.30
N CYS A 43 14.81 15.61 -18.54
CA CYS A 43 15.64 14.41 -18.58
C CYS A 43 16.56 14.45 -19.81
N ASP A 44 17.80 14.08 -19.62
CA ASP A 44 18.76 13.81 -20.67
C ASP A 44 18.89 12.29 -20.96
N LYS A 45 19.73 11.94 -21.91
CA LYS A 45 19.97 10.53 -22.30
C LYS A 45 20.49 9.67 -21.13
N ILE A 46 21.25 10.27 -20.23
CA ILE A 46 21.82 9.57 -19.06
C ILE A 46 20.72 9.31 -18.04
N ASP A 47 19.77 10.23 -17.83
CA ASP A 47 18.64 10.06 -16.93
C ASP A 47 17.75 8.90 -17.39
N TYR A 48 17.50 8.78 -18.69
CA TYR A 48 16.76 7.65 -19.26
C TYR A 48 17.50 6.33 -19.02
N LEU A 49 18.81 6.31 -19.28
CA LEU A 49 19.63 5.11 -19.08
C LEU A 49 19.62 4.68 -17.59
N ILE A 50 19.85 5.62 -16.69
CA ILE A 50 19.81 5.38 -15.23
C ILE A 50 18.44 4.77 -14.82
N SER A 51 17.35 5.35 -15.32
CA SER A 51 16.01 4.89 -15.01
C SER A 51 15.77 3.45 -15.46
N ILE A 52 16.16 3.13 -16.69
CA ILE A 52 16.07 1.77 -17.24
C ILE A 52 16.93 0.80 -16.44
N VAL A 53 18.20 1.13 -16.17
CA VAL A 53 19.09 0.26 -15.40
C VAL A 53 18.55 0.01 -13.99
N CYS A 54 18.07 1.05 -13.29
CA CYS A 54 17.44 0.89 -11.99
C CYS A 54 16.18 0.00 -12.05
N GLY A 55 15.37 0.15 -13.10
CA GLY A 55 14.19 -0.68 -13.33
C GLY A 55 14.55 -2.15 -13.58
N VAL A 56 15.59 -2.42 -14.39
CA VAL A 56 16.10 -3.78 -14.62
C VAL A 56 16.65 -4.40 -13.32
N ILE A 57 17.37 -3.62 -12.50
CA ILE A 57 17.83 -4.10 -11.18
C ILE A 57 16.64 -4.46 -10.29
N GLY A 58 15.61 -3.60 -10.24
CA GLY A 58 14.37 -3.88 -9.52
C GLY A 58 13.68 -5.14 -10.00
N GLY A 59 13.53 -5.31 -11.32
CA GLY A 59 12.96 -6.51 -11.92
C GLY A 59 13.78 -7.77 -11.62
N ALA A 60 15.12 -7.67 -11.64
CA ALA A 60 15.98 -8.79 -11.24
C ALA A 60 15.81 -9.17 -9.76
N ILE A 61 15.65 -8.18 -8.87
CA ILE A 61 15.33 -8.43 -7.45
C ILE A 61 13.97 -9.17 -7.36
N ASP A 62 12.98 -8.74 -8.12
CA ASP A 62 11.67 -9.38 -8.14
C ASP A 62 11.77 -10.83 -8.61
N VAL A 63 12.34 -11.09 -9.76
CA VAL A 63 12.47 -12.42 -10.37
C VAL A 63 13.25 -13.39 -9.48
N PHE A 64 14.41 -12.97 -8.92
CA PHE A 64 15.33 -13.88 -8.24
C PHE A 64 15.18 -13.94 -6.71
N LEU A 65 14.64 -12.89 -6.09
CA LEU A 65 14.54 -12.79 -4.63
C LEU A 65 13.10 -12.82 -4.13
N VAL A 66 12.16 -12.19 -4.84
CA VAL A 66 10.72 -12.26 -4.52
C VAL A 66 10.14 -13.55 -5.08
N GLY A 67 10.02 -13.68 -6.38
CA GLY A 67 9.48 -14.86 -7.03
C GLY A 67 8.05 -15.18 -6.58
N ALA A 68 7.70 -16.48 -6.58
CA ALA A 68 6.37 -16.93 -6.17
C ALA A 68 6.26 -17.12 -4.64
N PRO A 69 5.05 -16.95 -4.05
CA PRO A 69 4.82 -17.23 -2.64
C PRO A 69 5.33 -18.61 -2.24
N GLY A 70 6.04 -18.67 -1.11
CA GLY A 70 6.61 -19.87 -0.51
C GLY A 70 7.97 -20.32 -0.98
N ASN A 71 8.37 -19.94 -2.17
CA ASN A 71 9.74 -20.13 -2.64
C ASN A 71 10.55 -18.83 -2.53
N SER A 72 9.90 -17.75 -2.15
CA SER A 72 10.48 -16.43 -1.97
C SER A 72 11.54 -16.42 -0.88
N LYS A 73 12.77 -16.00 -1.24
CA LYS A 73 13.84 -15.76 -0.26
C LYS A 73 13.54 -14.51 0.57
N LEU A 74 13.09 -13.45 -0.12
CA LEU A 74 12.76 -12.17 0.48
C LEU A 74 11.46 -12.29 1.31
N GLY A 75 10.49 -13.11 0.85
CA GLY A 75 9.28 -13.44 1.58
C GLY A 75 9.55 -14.07 2.94
N LYS A 76 10.49 -15.00 3.03
CA LYS A 76 10.90 -15.60 4.32
C LYS A 76 11.47 -14.54 5.29
N TRP A 77 12.20 -13.57 4.78
CA TRP A 77 12.71 -12.49 5.60
C TRP A 77 11.58 -11.55 6.04
N THR A 78 10.68 -11.19 5.14
CA THR A 78 9.50 -10.34 5.43
C THR A 78 8.59 -11.00 6.46
N ASP A 79 8.30 -12.30 6.31
CA ASP A 79 7.51 -13.07 7.26
C ASP A 79 8.11 -12.99 8.67
N LYS A 80 9.44 -13.18 8.80
CA LYS A 80 10.12 -13.07 10.09
C LYS A 80 10.00 -11.67 10.70
N GLN A 81 10.07 -10.61 9.88
CA GLN A 81 9.89 -9.24 10.40
C GLN A 81 8.46 -9.02 10.89
N ILE A 82 7.46 -9.49 10.14
CA ILE A 82 6.06 -9.41 10.52
C ILE A 82 5.78 -10.19 11.80
N ASP A 83 6.28 -11.41 11.91
CA ASP A 83 6.19 -12.23 13.13
C ASP A 83 6.74 -11.47 14.35
N ASN A 84 7.91 -10.81 14.19
CA ASN A 84 8.50 -10.01 15.25
C ASN A 84 7.61 -8.79 15.64
N VAL A 85 7.00 -8.13 14.66
CA VAL A 85 6.08 -7.00 14.90
C VAL A 85 4.86 -7.49 15.68
N VAL A 86 4.25 -8.60 15.27
CA VAL A 86 3.06 -9.18 15.92
C VAL A 86 3.39 -9.63 17.34
N MET A 87 4.51 -10.29 17.56
CA MET A 87 4.96 -10.67 18.92
C MET A 87 5.21 -9.44 19.82
N LYS A 88 5.81 -8.37 19.30
CA LYS A 88 5.97 -7.12 20.04
C LYS A 88 4.64 -6.49 20.40
N PHE A 89 3.71 -6.42 19.44
CA PHE A 89 2.36 -5.92 19.67
C PHE A 89 1.62 -6.75 20.72
N SER A 90 1.74 -8.08 20.67
CA SER A 90 1.13 -8.98 21.65
C SER A 90 1.69 -8.73 23.05
N LYS A 91 3.00 -8.53 23.20
CA LYS A 91 3.63 -8.18 24.49
C LYS A 91 3.15 -6.85 25.04
N LEU A 92 3.03 -5.82 24.18
CA LEU A 92 2.46 -4.51 24.57
C LEU A 92 1.02 -4.64 25.05
N ASN A 93 0.31 -5.66 24.58
CA ASN A 93 -1.08 -5.95 24.94
C ASN A 93 -1.22 -6.93 26.12
N GLY A 94 -0.14 -7.31 26.78
CA GLY A 94 -0.15 -8.14 27.99
C GLY A 94 0.12 -9.62 27.74
N TRP A 95 0.51 -10.03 26.54
CA TRP A 95 0.99 -11.37 26.29
C TRP A 95 2.31 -11.60 27.04
N ASN A 96 2.29 -12.51 27.99
CA ASN A 96 3.45 -12.90 28.79
C ASN A 96 3.73 -14.39 28.58
N PRO A 97 4.52 -14.75 27.56
CA PRO A 97 4.80 -16.16 27.28
C PRO A 97 5.75 -16.75 28.33
N GLN A 98 5.49 -17.99 28.71
CA GLN A 98 6.48 -18.79 29.42
C GLN A 98 7.74 -18.94 28.58
N GLU A 99 8.89 -19.27 29.22
CA GLU A 99 10.20 -19.40 28.55
C GLU A 99 10.16 -20.22 27.26
N GLN A 100 9.41 -21.31 27.26
CA GLN A 100 9.23 -22.20 26.12
C GLN A 100 8.51 -21.59 24.91
N ASN A 101 7.77 -20.52 25.13
CA ASN A 101 6.93 -19.85 24.11
C ASN A 101 7.42 -18.45 23.74
N LYS A 102 8.55 -17.99 24.27
CA LYS A 102 9.05 -16.61 24.06
C LYS A 102 9.18 -16.20 22.59
N ASN A 103 9.47 -17.15 21.72
CA ASN A 103 9.63 -16.95 20.29
C ASN A 103 8.54 -17.64 19.45
N ASN A 104 7.46 -18.07 20.08
CA ASN A 104 6.39 -18.79 19.42
C ASN A 104 5.31 -17.79 18.94
N VAL A 105 5.40 -17.40 17.68
CA VAL A 105 4.43 -16.49 17.06
C VAL A 105 3.01 -17.05 17.13
N LYS A 106 2.82 -18.35 17.03
CA LYS A 106 1.51 -19.00 17.15
C LYS A 106 0.83 -18.69 18.50
N SER A 107 1.57 -18.78 19.61
CA SER A 107 1.06 -18.42 20.94
C SER A 107 0.70 -16.94 21.05
N ALA A 108 1.46 -16.06 20.38
CA ALA A 108 1.15 -14.63 20.33
C ALA A 108 -0.15 -14.36 19.54
N ILE A 109 -0.34 -15.04 18.41
CA ILE A 109 -1.56 -14.95 17.59
C ILE A 109 -2.77 -15.46 18.38
N GLU A 110 -2.68 -16.64 19.00
CA GLU A 110 -3.75 -17.21 19.83
C GLU A 110 -4.18 -16.26 20.97
N TYR A 111 -3.20 -15.55 21.56
CA TYR A 111 -3.47 -14.54 22.56
C TYR A 111 -4.27 -13.36 21.98
N LEU A 112 -3.84 -12.85 20.81
CA LEU A 112 -4.53 -11.73 20.17
C LEU A 112 -5.93 -12.12 19.69
N GLU A 113 -6.13 -13.27 19.09
CA GLU A 113 -7.44 -13.77 18.65
C GLU A 113 -8.42 -13.90 19.85
N LYS A 114 -7.93 -14.33 21.00
CA LYS A 114 -8.74 -14.41 22.22
C LYS A 114 -9.05 -13.05 22.83
N LYS A 115 -8.10 -12.10 22.75
CA LYS A 115 -8.25 -10.77 23.31
C LYS A 115 -9.07 -9.84 22.43
N PHE A 116 -8.87 -9.89 21.12
CA PHE A 116 -9.48 -9.02 20.12
C PHE A 116 -10.45 -9.80 19.24
N LYS A 117 -11.57 -10.18 19.82
CA LYS A 117 -12.60 -10.91 19.09
C LYS A 117 -13.36 -9.97 18.15
N VAL A 118 -13.61 -10.42 16.93
CA VAL A 118 -14.59 -9.81 16.03
C VAL A 118 -15.84 -10.67 15.98
N ASN A 119 -16.97 -10.07 15.58
CA ASN A 119 -18.26 -10.76 15.52
C ASN A 119 -18.35 -11.84 14.44
N TYR A 120 -17.22 -12.27 13.93
CA TYR A 120 -17.10 -13.39 13.06
C TYR A 120 -16.43 -14.53 13.82
N ASP A 121 -17.21 -15.57 14.06
CA ASP A 121 -16.65 -16.83 14.53
C ASP A 121 -16.97 -17.92 13.49
N GLN A 122 -15.96 -18.72 13.15
CA GLN A 122 -16.10 -19.90 12.27
C GLN A 122 -17.15 -20.90 12.77
N SER A 123 -17.51 -20.80 14.04
CA SER A 123 -18.51 -21.68 14.68
C SER A 123 -19.96 -21.43 14.22
N VAL A 124 -20.24 -20.42 13.40
CA VAL A 124 -21.57 -20.24 12.75
C VAL A 124 -21.73 -21.27 11.62
N SER A 125 -21.66 -22.53 11.99
CA SER A 125 -21.38 -23.65 11.11
C SER A 125 -22.47 -23.98 10.08
N ASN A 126 -23.73 -23.74 10.40
CA ASN A 126 -24.83 -24.16 9.50
C ASN A 126 -25.20 -23.09 8.47
N SER A 127 -25.02 -21.82 8.77
CA SER A 127 -25.29 -20.72 7.83
C SER A 127 -24.08 -20.42 6.94
N ALA A 128 -22.87 -20.73 7.41
CA ALA A 128 -21.61 -20.51 6.69
C ALA A 128 -21.53 -21.34 5.40
N SER A 129 -22.02 -22.56 5.39
CA SER A 129 -22.03 -23.43 4.22
C SER A 129 -22.97 -22.90 3.12
N ALA A 130 -24.07 -22.24 3.49
CA ALA A 130 -25.05 -21.68 2.55
C ALA A 130 -24.48 -20.55 1.68
N ILE A 131 -23.48 -19.81 2.19
CA ILE A 131 -22.79 -18.74 1.47
C ILE A 131 -21.39 -19.15 1.00
N GLY A 132 -21.06 -20.44 1.07
CA GLY A 132 -19.79 -20.99 0.63
C GLY A 132 -18.59 -20.47 1.42
N LEU A 133 -18.77 -20.18 2.72
CA LEU A 133 -17.68 -19.84 3.63
C LEU A 133 -16.86 -21.08 3.97
N THR A 134 -15.56 -20.93 3.90
CA THR A 134 -14.59 -21.95 4.30
C THR A 134 -13.52 -21.31 5.19
N PRO A 135 -12.77 -22.09 5.96
CA PRO A 135 -11.63 -21.57 6.71
C PRO A 135 -10.58 -20.85 5.83
N ASN A 136 -10.55 -21.14 4.54
CA ASN A 136 -9.58 -20.57 3.60
C ASN A 136 -10.06 -19.25 2.96
N ASN A 137 -11.35 -19.01 2.90
CA ASN A 137 -11.90 -17.84 2.19
C ASN A 137 -12.67 -16.86 3.09
N HIS A 138 -12.83 -17.15 4.37
CA HIS A 138 -13.63 -16.30 5.26
C HIS A 138 -13.07 -14.88 5.38
N HIS A 139 -11.74 -14.71 5.44
CA HIS A 139 -11.13 -13.39 5.44
C HIS A 139 -11.43 -12.58 4.18
N MET A 140 -11.65 -13.27 3.06
CA MET A 140 -11.95 -12.66 1.77
C MET A 140 -13.44 -12.31 1.62
N LYS A 141 -14.31 -12.93 2.39
CA LYS A 141 -15.75 -12.70 2.34
C LYS A 141 -16.26 -11.86 3.50
N SER A 142 -15.65 -11.92 4.66
CA SER A 142 -16.04 -11.12 5.83
C SER A 142 -15.50 -9.71 5.73
N LEU A 143 -16.38 -8.72 5.65
CA LEU A 143 -15.99 -7.32 5.53
C LEU A 143 -15.21 -6.81 6.75
N ALA A 144 -15.48 -7.31 7.94
CA ALA A 144 -14.79 -6.89 9.16
C ALA A 144 -13.28 -7.24 9.17
N HIS A 145 -12.81 -8.14 8.30
CA HIS A 145 -11.41 -8.54 8.16
C HIS A 145 -10.64 -7.69 7.15
N SER A 146 -11.30 -6.78 6.42
CA SER A 146 -10.60 -5.91 5.47
C SER A 146 -9.76 -4.86 6.20
N PRO A 147 -8.47 -4.67 5.84
CA PRO A 147 -7.57 -3.73 6.51
C PRO A 147 -7.69 -2.30 5.94
N ASP A 148 -8.91 -1.80 5.80
CA ASP A 148 -9.24 -0.50 5.22
C ASP A 148 -10.45 0.14 5.91
N ILE A 149 -10.90 1.28 5.38
CA ILE A 149 -12.02 2.04 5.96
C ILE A 149 -13.34 1.26 5.91
N ILE A 150 -13.52 0.39 4.93
CA ILE A 150 -14.72 -0.45 4.78
C ILE A 150 -14.72 -1.50 5.88
N GLY A 151 -13.59 -2.18 6.08
CA GLY A 151 -13.42 -3.15 7.15
C GLY A 151 -13.58 -2.54 8.53
N LEU A 152 -13.01 -1.36 8.77
CA LEU A 152 -13.22 -0.63 10.02
C LEU A 152 -14.70 -0.33 10.26
N PHE A 153 -15.40 0.20 9.26
CA PHE A 153 -16.82 0.52 9.36
C PHE A 153 -17.66 -0.73 9.71
N PHE A 154 -17.48 -1.81 8.95
CA PHE A 154 -18.25 -3.03 9.18
C PHE A 154 -17.86 -3.74 10.47
N SER A 155 -16.59 -3.70 10.88
CA SER A 155 -16.17 -4.25 12.17
C SER A 155 -16.89 -3.55 13.32
N ILE A 156 -16.96 -2.23 13.31
CA ILE A 156 -17.64 -1.45 14.35
C ILE A 156 -19.14 -1.67 14.27
N LEU A 157 -19.75 -1.55 13.08
CA LEU A 157 -21.18 -1.75 12.89
C LEU A 157 -21.63 -3.13 13.39
N ASN A 158 -20.92 -4.18 12.97
CA ASN A 158 -21.23 -5.55 13.37
C ASN A 158 -21.17 -5.75 14.89
N GLN A 159 -20.21 -5.10 15.55
CA GLN A 159 -20.13 -5.15 17.02
C GLN A 159 -21.28 -4.41 17.70
N PHE A 160 -21.78 -3.30 17.13
CA PHE A 160 -22.94 -2.59 17.66
C PHE A 160 -24.27 -3.32 17.44
N THR A 161 -24.39 -4.04 16.35
CA THR A 161 -25.61 -4.74 15.93
C THR A 161 -25.62 -6.22 16.32
N SER A 162 -24.53 -6.74 16.87
CA SER A 162 -24.35 -8.19 17.14
C SER A 162 -24.56 -9.04 15.87
N THR A 163 -24.05 -8.56 14.74
CA THR A 163 -24.15 -9.23 13.45
C THR A 163 -22.77 -9.48 12.84
N SER A 164 -22.72 -10.25 11.79
CA SER A 164 -21.57 -10.38 10.88
C SER A 164 -22.00 -10.12 9.45
N THR A 165 -21.22 -9.31 8.73
CA THR A 165 -21.54 -8.93 7.35
C THR A 165 -20.50 -9.52 6.40
N PHE A 166 -21.00 -10.22 5.40
CA PHE A 166 -20.23 -10.89 4.38
C PHE A 166 -20.57 -10.35 3.00
N LEU A 167 -19.62 -10.44 2.11
CA LEU A 167 -19.81 -10.13 0.69
C LEU A 167 -19.53 -11.39 -0.13
N SER A 168 -20.54 -11.90 -0.81
CA SER A 168 -20.42 -13.05 -1.69
C SER A 168 -21.22 -12.84 -2.97
N ASP A 169 -20.58 -13.03 -4.13
CA ASP A 169 -21.18 -12.87 -5.45
C ASP A 169 -21.89 -11.51 -5.67
N GLY A 170 -21.29 -10.43 -5.17
CA GLY A 170 -21.83 -9.08 -5.27
C GLY A 170 -23.01 -8.80 -4.32
N ARG A 171 -23.31 -9.71 -3.38
CA ARG A 171 -24.41 -9.57 -2.40
C ARG A 171 -23.87 -9.39 -0.99
N LEU A 172 -24.40 -8.38 -0.29
CA LEU A 172 -24.20 -8.23 1.13
C LEU A 172 -25.14 -9.19 1.89
N ILE A 173 -24.55 -10.00 2.75
CA ILE A 173 -25.26 -10.98 3.56
C ILE A 173 -24.93 -10.69 5.01
N THR A 174 -25.94 -10.39 5.81
CA THR A 174 -25.80 -10.13 7.24
C THR A 174 -26.41 -11.29 8.03
N MET A 175 -25.67 -11.77 9.01
CA MET A 175 -26.07 -12.87 9.89
C MET A 175 -25.97 -12.46 11.34
N ASP A 176 -26.94 -12.87 12.14
CA ASP A 176 -26.90 -12.64 13.60
C ASP A 176 -25.78 -13.45 14.23
N THR A 177 -25.06 -12.81 15.16
CA THR A 177 -24.01 -13.45 15.95
C THR A 177 -24.36 -13.38 17.42
N TYR A 178 -24.19 -14.50 18.13
CA TYR A 178 -24.49 -14.54 19.54
C TYR A 178 -23.36 -13.90 20.37
N ASN A 179 -23.73 -12.88 21.19
CA ASN A 179 -22.99 -12.42 22.36
C ASN A 179 -21.61 -11.82 22.18
N GLN A 180 -21.46 -10.82 21.34
CA GLN A 180 -20.30 -9.94 21.48
C GLN A 180 -20.74 -8.49 21.65
N SER A 181 -20.88 -8.05 22.91
CA SER A 181 -21.10 -6.64 23.20
C SER A 181 -19.79 -5.87 23.20
N LEU A 182 -19.77 -4.70 22.55
CA LEU A 182 -18.66 -3.75 22.67
C LEU A 182 -18.47 -3.34 24.14
N GLN A 183 -17.22 -3.39 24.58
CA GLN A 183 -16.82 -2.86 25.87
C GLN A 183 -16.89 -1.32 25.86
N GLY A 184 -17.26 -0.72 26.97
CA GLY A 184 -17.30 0.72 27.15
C GLY A 184 -18.61 1.19 27.82
N HIS A 185 -18.53 2.29 28.58
CA HIS A 185 -19.65 2.82 29.35
C HIS A 185 -20.59 3.72 28.54
N ASN A 186 -20.06 4.36 27.48
CA ASN A 186 -20.81 5.27 26.62
C ASN A 186 -20.48 5.03 25.15
N PHE A 187 -21.23 5.67 24.25
CA PHE A 187 -21.05 5.52 22.80
C PHE A 187 -19.62 5.78 22.33
N ILE A 188 -19.00 6.85 22.82
CA ILE A 188 -17.64 7.24 22.41
C ILE A 188 -16.63 6.19 22.87
N SER A 189 -16.70 5.73 24.12
CA SER A 189 -15.80 4.69 24.62
C SER A 189 -15.99 3.36 23.88
N LYS A 190 -17.22 3.01 23.53
CA LYS A 190 -17.52 1.83 22.70
C LYS A 190 -16.90 1.94 21.31
N LEU A 191 -16.96 3.13 20.71
CA LEU A 191 -16.36 3.38 19.40
C LEU A 191 -14.82 3.19 19.44
N PHE A 192 -14.16 3.79 20.45
CA PHE A 192 -12.71 3.61 20.63
C PHE A 192 -12.34 2.15 20.91
N CYS A 193 -13.08 1.46 21.75
CA CYS A 193 -12.88 0.04 21.99
C CYS A 193 -13.07 -0.79 20.73
N GLY A 194 -14.06 -0.44 19.89
CA GLY A 194 -14.30 -1.09 18.61
C GLY A 194 -13.14 -0.92 17.62
N VAL A 195 -12.61 0.30 17.49
CA VAL A 195 -11.42 0.58 16.66
C VAL A 195 -10.21 -0.21 17.17
N TYR A 196 -9.98 -0.16 18.48
CA TYR A 196 -8.85 -0.86 19.09
C TYR A 196 -8.96 -2.38 18.92
N ASN A 197 -10.15 -2.93 19.07
CA ASN A 197 -10.43 -4.34 18.87
C ASN A 197 -10.18 -4.75 17.40
N TRP A 198 -10.63 -3.94 16.45
CA TRP A 198 -10.38 -4.18 15.03
C TRP A 198 -8.89 -4.17 14.70
N ILE A 199 -8.11 -3.17 15.16
CA ILE A 199 -6.66 -3.11 14.96
C ILE A 199 -5.99 -4.36 15.57
N GLY A 200 -6.37 -4.73 16.79
CA GLY A 200 -5.82 -5.90 17.47
C GLY A 200 -6.10 -7.21 16.72
N HIS A 201 -7.29 -7.34 16.15
CA HIS A 201 -7.66 -8.49 15.33
C HIS A 201 -6.86 -8.52 14.02
N LEU A 202 -6.77 -7.41 13.30
CA LEU A 202 -5.96 -7.33 12.10
C LEU A 202 -4.48 -7.64 12.34
N MET A 203 -3.97 -7.30 13.53
CA MET A 203 -2.60 -7.67 13.92
C MET A 203 -2.43 -9.16 14.13
N SER A 204 -3.46 -9.89 14.58
CA SER A 204 -3.41 -11.37 14.61
C SER A 204 -3.39 -11.94 13.19
N ASP A 205 -4.26 -11.45 12.32
CA ASP A 205 -4.36 -11.90 10.94
C ASP A 205 -3.10 -11.59 10.12
N PHE A 206 -2.38 -10.52 10.49
CA PHE A 206 -1.17 -10.11 9.78
C PHE A 206 -0.06 -11.18 9.83
N ALA A 207 0.05 -11.94 10.92
CA ALA A 207 0.98 -13.08 10.99
C ALA A 207 0.35 -14.41 10.51
N GLY A 208 -0.95 -14.40 10.18
CA GLY A 208 -1.72 -15.57 9.80
C GLY A 208 -2.49 -16.17 10.97
N SER A 209 -3.42 -17.08 10.69
CA SER A 209 -4.23 -17.73 11.72
C SER A 209 -3.41 -18.72 12.57
N SER A 210 -3.69 -18.77 13.88
CA SER A 210 -3.09 -19.73 14.81
C SER A 210 -3.38 -21.20 14.46
N SER A 211 -4.55 -21.44 13.87
CA SER A 211 -5.02 -22.81 13.52
C SER A 211 -4.46 -23.30 12.19
N SER A 212 -3.91 -22.45 11.35
CA SER A 212 -3.47 -22.79 10.01
C SER A 212 -2.02 -22.44 9.78
N LYS A 213 -1.19 -23.47 9.65
CA LYS A 213 0.13 -23.32 9.04
C LYS A 213 -0.07 -23.31 7.53
N GLY A 214 0.12 -22.18 6.90
CA GLY A 214 0.05 -22.14 5.44
C GLY A 214 -0.23 -20.75 4.87
N ARG A 215 -0.02 -20.62 3.59
CA ARG A 215 -0.21 -19.43 2.81
C ARG A 215 -1.69 -19.14 2.60
N GLY A 216 -2.02 -17.88 2.32
CA GLY A 216 -3.38 -17.50 1.99
C GLY A 216 -4.36 -17.52 3.16
N LYS A 217 -3.84 -17.42 4.39
CA LYS A 217 -4.64 -17.44 5.62
C LYS A 217 -4.35 -16.25 6.52
N GLY A 218 -3.68 -15.25 5.97
CA GLY A 218 -3.36 -14.01 6.65
C GLY A 218 -4.30 -12.89 6.29
N LEU A 219 -3.83 -11.66 6.52
CA LEU A 219 -4.54 -10.45 6.19
C LEU A 219 -4.73 -10.32 4.67
N VAL A 220 -5.93 -9.95 4.25
CA VAL A 220 -6.23 -9.66 2.84
C VAL A 220 -5.61 -8.33 2.41
N MET A 221 -5.52 -8.12 1.10
CA MET A 221 -5.12 -6.82 0.54
C MET A 221 -6.22 -5.78 0.79
N PRO A 222 -5.88 -4.52 1.11
CA PRO A 222 -6.88 -3.45 1.25
C PRO A 222 -7.76 -3.33 0.01
N PHE A 223 -9.03 -2.99 0.21
CA PHE A 223 -10.05 -2.80 -0.84
C PHE A 223 -10.32 -4.03 -1.70
N TYR A 224 -9.95 -5.21 -1.21
CA TYR A 224 -10.21 -6.48 -1.91
C TYR A 224 -11.71 -6.69 -2.17
N GLU A 225 -12.57 -6.28 -1.25
CA GLU A 225 -14.03 -6.38 -1.35
C GLU A 225 -14.59 -5.70 -2.61
N LEU A 226 -13.89 -4.71 -3.18
CA LEU A 226 -14.31 -4.07 -4.43
C LEU A 226 -14.36 -5.07 -5.60
N PHE A 227 -13.48 -6.08 -5.63
CA PHE A 227 -13.52 -7.14 -6.63
C PHE A 227 -14.77 -8.01 -6.50
N ASN A 228 -15.24 -8.23 -5.27
CA ASN A 228 -16.49 -8.94 -5.02
C ASN A 228 -17.73 -8.08 -5.32
N LEU A 229 -17.65 -6.77 -5.05
CA LEU A 229 -18.76 -5.85 -5.24
C LEU A 229 -18.99 -5.51 -6.71
N CYS A 230 -17.92 -5.21 -7.45
CA CYS A 230 -18.02 -4.74 -8.83
C CYS A 230 -18.42 -5.80 -9.85
N ASN A 231 -18.33 -7.07 -9.49
CA ASN A 231 -18.71 -8.23 -10.33
C ASN A 231 -18.54 -7.97 -11.83
N PHE A 232 -17.29 -7.86 -12.31
CA PHE A 232 -16.92 -7.51 -13.69
C PHE A 232 -17.37 -8.55 -14.75
N GLY A 233 -18.38 -9.35 -14.44
CA GLY A 233 -18.87 -10.41 -15.29
C GLY A 233 -18.11 -11.73 -15.13
N LYS A 234 -18.61 -12.75 -15.84
CA LYS A 234 -17.99 -14.08 -15.86
C LYS A 234 -17.17 -14.25 -17.14
N PHE A 235 -15.94 -14.70 -16.99
CA PHE A 235 -15.04 -15.03 -18.09
C PHE A 235 -14.46 -16.45 -17.92
N ASN A 236 -13.87 -17.00 -18.96
CA ASN A 236 -13.31 -18.34 -18.89
C ASN A 236 -11.97 -18.33 -18.14
N ILE A 237 -11.90 -19.11 -17.07
CA ILE A 237 -10.69 -19.35 -16.29
C ILE A 237 -10.45 -20.86 -16.33
N ASN A 238 -9.43 -21.32 -17.06
CA ASN A 238 -9.11 -22.75 -17.17
C ASN A 238 -10.38 -23.62 -17.43
N ASP A 239 -11.10 -23.32 -18.50
CA ASP A 239 -12.33 -24.01 -18.95
C ASP A 239 -13.54 -23.91 -17.99
N LYS A 240 -13.46 -23.10 -16.94
CA LYS A 240 -14.58 -22.81 -16.04
C LYS A 240 -14.95 -21.33 -16.11
N LYS A 241 -16.24 -21.04 -16.01
CA LYS A 241 -16.71 -19.65 -15.87
C LYS A 241 -16.45 -19.19 -14.45
N GLY A 242 -15.66 -18.12 -14.29
CA GLY A 242 -15.36 -17.47 -13.02
C GLY A 242 -15.42 -15.95 -13.12
N THR A 243 -15.36 -15.29 -11.97
CA THR A 243 -15.34 -13.84 -11.83
C THR A 243 -13.93 -13.36 -11.45
N MET A 244 -13.67 -12.04 -11.47
CA MET A 244 -12.43 -11.47 -10.92
C MET A 244 -12.28 -11.78 -9.42
N ALA A 245 -13.38 -11.87 -8.68
CA ALA A 245 -13.36 -12.29 -7.28
C ALA A 245 -12.81 -13.71 -7.11
N ASP A 246 -13.21 -14.65 -8.01
CA ASP A 246 -12.69 -16.03 -7.97
C ASP A 246 -11.18 -16.08 -8.24
N VAL A 247 -10.68 -15.24 -9.16
CA VAL A 247 -9.22 -15.10 -9.41
C VAL A 247 -8.51 -14.59 -8.18
N ALA A 248 -9.03 -13.53 -7.56
CA ALA A 248 -8.42 -12.93 -6.37
C ALA A 248 -8.45 -13.89 -5.16
N ILE A 249 -9.55 -14.64 -4.96
CA ILE A 249 -9.62 -15.69 -3.93
C ILE A 249 -8.55 -16.75 -4.17
N LYS A 250 -8.41 -17.25 -5.40
CA LYS A 250 -7.38 -18.23 -5.73
C LYS A 250 -5.97 -17.68 -5.53
N ALA A 251 -5.71 -16.42 -5.91
CA ALA A 251 -4.43 -15.78 -5.68
C ALA A 251 -4.12 -15.74 -4.18
N PHE A 252 -5.08 -15.31 -3.35
CA PHE A 252 -4.95 -15.28 -1.90
C PHE A 252 -4.68 -16.69 -1.33
N GLU A 253 -5.45 -17.70 -1.72
CA GLU A 253 -5.27 -19.09 -1.30
C GLU A 253 -3.88 -19.64 -1.70
N ASN A 254 -3.29 -19.12 -2.79
CA ASN A 254 -1.94 -19.44 -3.23
C ASN A 254 -0.85 -18.61 -2.52
N GLY A 255 -1.23 -17.75 -1.57
CA GLY A 255 -0.30 -17.02 -0.71
C GLY A 255 -0.01 -15.59 -1.13
N TYR A 256 -0.77 -15.01 -2.05
CA TYR A 256 -0.74 -13.57 -2.37
C TYR A 256 -1.59 -12.79 -1.37
N ASP A 257 -1.19 -12.86 -0.09
CA ASP A 257 -1.78 -12.09 1.01
C ASP A 257 -1.05 -10.76 1.24
N ALA A 258 -1.48 -9.96 2.21
CA ALA A 258 -0.88 -8.66 2.50
C ALA A 258 0.61 -8.76 2.88
N ARG A 259 1.07 -9.86 3.51
CA ARG A 259 2.49 -10.09 3.83
C ARG A 259 3.32 -10.23 2.57
N PHE A 260 2.83 -11.04 1.63
CA PHE A 260 3.51 -11.19 0.36
C PHE A 260 3.45 -9.91 -0.47
N GLY A 261 2.35 -9.14 -0.37
CA GLY A 261 2.24 -7.80 -0.96
C GLY A 261 3.34 -6.85 -0.48
N ILE A 262 3.71 -6.88 0.81
CA ILE A 262 4.87 -6.13 1.32
C ILE A 262 6.16 -6.61 0.68
N THR A 263 6.33 -7.92 0.51
CA THR A 263 7.50 -8.49 -0.16
C THR A 263 7.60 -7.99 -1.61
N MET A 264 6.48 -8.01 -2.35
CA MET A 264 6.40 -7.51 -3.73
C MET A 264 6.62 -5.99 -3.84
N ALA A 265 6.37 -5.22 -2.78
CA ALA A 265 6.65 -3.80 -2.77
C ALA A 265 8.16 -3.48 -2.66
N ILE A 266 8.99 -4.40 -2.18
CA ILE A 266 10.43 -4.16 -1.97
C ILE A 266 11.18 -3.81 -3.27
N PRO A 267 11.03 -4.52 -4.39
CA PRO A 267 11.66 -4.14 -5.66
C PRO A 267 11.29 -2.73 -6.11
N VAL A 268 10.02 -2.33 -5.97
CA VAL A 268 9.53 -1.00 -6.30
C VAL A 268 10.19 0.07 -5.43
N VAL A 269 10.23 -0.16 -4.12
CA VAL A 269 10.88 0.76 -3.16
C VAL A 269 12.36 0.88 -3.46
N MET A 270 13.06 -0.22 -3.72
CA MET A 270 14.48 -0.22 -4.07
C MET A 270 14.75 0.53 -5.36
N THR A 271 13.98 0.30 -6.42
CA THR A 271 14.07 1.04 -7.68
C THR A 271 13.91 2.54 -7.46
N ASN A 272 12.88 2.93 -6.70
CA ASN A 272 12.60 4.33 -6.41
C ASN A 272 13.71 4.98 -5.58
N LEU A 273 14.27 4.27 -4.60
CA LEU A 273 15.38 4.77 -3.79
C LEU A 273 16.66 4.93 -4.62
N LEU A 274 16.99 3.96 -5.47
CA LEU A 274 18.15 4.04 -6.36
C LEU A 274 18.04 5.23 -7.32
N ILE A 275 16.90 5.41 -7.97
CA ILE A 275 16.67 6.53 -8.88
C ILE A 275 16.80 7.86 -8.13
N LYS A 276 16.15 8.00 -6.98
CA LYS A 276 16.21 9.24 -6.18
C LYS A 276 17.63 9.54 -5.71
N LEU A 277 18.37 8.52 -5.27
CA LEU A 277 19.74 8.67 -4.82
C LEU A 277 20.66 9.13 -5.98
N ILE A 278 20.62 8.44 -7.11
CA ILE A 278 21.48 8.76 -8.26
C ILE A 278 21.10 10.13 -8.82
N TRP A 279 19.80 10.46 -8.92
CA TRP A 279 19.34 11.78 -9.34
C TRP A 279 19.87 12.89 -8.41
N SER A 280 19.78 12.71 -7.08
CA SER A 280 20.29 13.67 -6.10
C SER A 280 21.80 13.86 -6.20
N LEU A 281 22.55 12.75 -6.29
CA LEU A 281 24.00 12.77 -6.46
C LEU A 281 24.42 13.46 -7.76
N ARG A 282 23.71 13.19 -8.84
CA ARG A 282 23.97 13.78 -10.15
C ARG A 282 23.75 15.29 -10.13
N ARG A 283 22.66 15.77 -9.50
CA ARG A 283 22.42 17.20 -9.32
C ARG A 283 23.50 17.87 -8.48
N LEU A 284 23.93 17.22 -7.41
CA LEU A 284 24.95 17.76 -6.52
C LEU A 284 26.32 17.82 -7.20
N ILE A 285 26.74 16.74 -7.87
CA ILE A 285 28.10 16.60 -8.39
C ILE A 285 28.22 17.19 -9.80
N GLN A 286 27.36 16.79 -10.73
CA GLN A 286 27.46 17.16 -12.13
C GLN A 286 26.92 18.56 -12.41
N PHE A 287 25.77 18.91 -11.82
CA PHE A 287 25.15 20.21 -12.04
C PHE A 287 25.50 21.24 -10.97
N LYS A 288 26.26 20.85 -9.93
CA LYS A 288 26.64 21.73 -8.80
C LYS A 288 25.46 22.51 -8.21
N ALA A 289 24.28 21.88 -8.19
CA ALA A 289 23.07 22.50 -7.70
C ALA A 289 23.11 22.68 -6.16
N PRO A 290 22.48 23.72 -5.62
CA PRO A 290 22.41 23.90 -4.19
C PRO A 290 21.65 22.72 -3.53
N ILE A 291 22.03 22.35 -2.31
CA ILE A 291 21.50 21.16 -1.58
C ILE A 291 19.96 21.13 -1.56
N ARG A 292 19.32 22.29 -1.44
CA ARG A 292 17.85 22.37 -1.45
C ARG A 292 17.21 21.89 -2.74
N GLU A 293 17.89 22.06 -3.88
CA GLU A 293 17.42 21.59 -5.19
C GLU A 293 17.79 20.11 -5.46
N CYS A 294 18.64 19.51 -4.61
CA CYS A 294 19.01 18.09 -4.69
C CYS A 294 18.07 17.20 -3.87
N ILE A 295 17.11 17.77 -3.14
CA ILE A 295 16.13 16.99 -2.36
C ILE A 295 15.09 16.40 -3.33
N PRO A 296 14.93 15.07 -3.37
CA PRO A 296 14.03 14.40 -4.32
C PRO A 296 12.57 14.57 -3.91
N THR A 297 11.92 15.60 -4.46
CA THR A 297 10.51 15.90 -4.22
C THR A 297 9.69 15.73 -5.50
N SER A 298 8.35 15.60 -5.36
CA SER A 298 7.42 15.50 -6.49
C SER A 298 7.34 16.76 -7.37
N LYS A 299 8.01 17.87 -6.97
CA LYS A 299 8.06 19.11 -7.76
C LYS A 299 8.97 18.98 -9.00
N HIS A 300 9.92 18.06 -8.98
CA HIS A 300 10.87 17.84 -10.07
C HIS A 300 10.26 16.96 -11.17
N SER A 301 9.99 17.52 -12.33
CA SER A 301 9.36 16.82 -13.46
C SER A 301 10.25 15.74 -14.06
N ASP A 302 11.55 16.00 -14.14
CA ASP A 302 12.59 15.05 -14.57
C ASP A 302 12.62 13.82 -13.65
N LEU A 303 12.64 14.01 -12.34
CA LEU A 303 12.61 12.92 -11.37
C LEU A 303 11.32 12.08 -11.50
N ARG A 304 10.16 12.73 -11.69
CA ARG A 304 8.90 12.01 -11.89
C ARG A 304 8.94 11.14 -13.15
N LEU A 305 9.53 11.67 -14.23
CA LEU A 305 9.66 10.91 -15.48
C LEU A 305 10.64 9.75 -15.31
N MET A 306 11.77 9.97 -14.63
CA MET A 306 12.70 8.90 -14.29
C MET A 306 12.07 7.78 -13.48
N LEU A 307 11.27 8.13 -12.46
CA LEU A 307 10.53 7.16 -11.65
C LEU A 307 9.49 6.41 -12.48
N LEU A 308 8.78 7.08 -13.38
CA LEU A 308 7.82 6.43 -14.28
C LEU A 308 8.52 5.41 -15.20
N ILE A 309 9.63 5.79 -15.81
CA ILE A 309 10.38 4.90 -16.70
C ILE A 309 10.97 3.72 -15.93
N GLY A 310 11.58 3.97 -14.77
CA GLY A 310 12.17 2.92 -13.96
C GLY A 310 11.13 1.90 -13.48
N ASN A 311 9.99 2.37 -12.96
CA ASN A 311 8.90 1.47 -12.56
C ASN A 311 8.25 0.77 -13.78
N GLY A 312 8.10 1.47 -14.91
CA GLY A 312 7.62 0.86 -16.15
C GLY A 312 8.55 -0.25 -16.66
N THR A 313 9.86 -0.05 -16.56
CA THR A 313 10.85 -1.08 -16.89
C THR A 313 10.78 -2.28 -15.94
N LEU A 314 10.64 -2.02 -14.61
CA LEU A 314 10.45 -3.08 -13.62
C LEU A 314 9.20 -3.90 -13.96
N CYS A 315 8.05 -3.25 -14.17
CA CYS A 315 6.81 -3.93 -14.54
C CYS A 315 6.94 -4.74 -15.84
N PHE A 316 7.71 -4.24 -16.81
CA PHE A 316 7.93 -4.97 -18.05
C PHE A 316 8.76 -6.25 -17.82
N VAL A 317 9.82 -6.19 -17.01
CA VAL A 317 10.64 -7.36 -16.64
C VAL A 317 9.78 -8.39 -15.89
N ASP A 318 8.98 -7.94 -14.93
CA ASP A 318 8.07 -8.78 -14.16
C ASP A 318 7.00 -9.46 -15.05
N ALA A 319 6.39 -8.70 -15.97
CA ALA A 319 5.46 -9.25 -16.95
C ALA A 319 6.10 -10.29 -17.88
N MET A 320 7.34 -10.09 -18.28
CA MET A 320 8.09 -11.08 -19.07
C MET A 320 8.35 -12.36 -18.27
N ASP A 321 8.77 -12.24 -17.00
CA ASP A 321 8.99 -13.39 -16.13
C ASP A 321 7.67 -14.16 -15.89
N ALA A 322 6.58 -13.45 -15.60
CA ALA A 322 5.26 -14.04 -15.46
C ALA A 322 4.81 -14.79 -16.71
N THR A 323 5.04 -14.21 -17.90
CA THR A 323 4.73 -14.84 -19.19
C THR A 323 5.52 -16.14 -19.40
N ILE A 324 6.83 -16.10 -19.11
CA ILE A 324 7.71 -17.26 -19.27
C ILE A 324 7.28 -18.39 -18.30
N ARG A 325 7.04 -18.05 -17.01
CA ARG A 325 6.65 -19.03 -15.98
C ARG A 325 5.27 -19.63 -16.20
N SER A 326 4.34 -18.86 -16.75
CA SER A 326 2.98 -19.33 -17.05
C SER A 326 2.86 -20.08 -18.38
N GLY A 327 3.94 -20.13 -19.19
CA GLY A 327 3.87 -20.65 -20.56
C GLY A 327 2.93 -19.86 -21.46
N GLY A 328 2.74 -18.56 -21.17
CA GLY A 328 1.81 -17.67 -21.87
C GLY A 328 0.36 -17.75 -21.39
N ASN A 329 0.08 -18.53 -20.36
CA ASN A 329 -1.25 -18.60 -19.76
C ASN A 329 -1.36 -17.54 -18.63
N PHE A 330 -2.11 -16.47 -18.89
CA PHE A 330 -2.24 -15.31 -17.98
C PHE A 330 -3.40 -15.44 -16.97
N LEU A 331 -4.17 -16.53 -17.02
CA LEU A 331 -5.36 -16.70 -16.17
C LEU A 331 -5.35 -18.01 -15.40
#